data_c20b575ca4c0d00012e3c784efdfc121
#
_entry.id   c20b575ca4c0d00012e3c784efdfc121
#
_cell.length_a   1.000
_cell.length_b   1.000
_cell.length_c   1.000
_cell.angle_alpha   90.00
_cell.angle_beta   90.00
_cell.angle_gamma   90.00
#
_symmetry.space_group_name_H-M   'P 1'
#
loop_
_entity.id
_entity.type
_entity.pdbx_description
1 polymer ?
#
loop_
_entity_poly.entity_id
_entity_poly.type
_entity_poly.pdbx_seq_one_letter_code
_entity_poly.pdbx_strand_id
1 'polypeptide(L)'
;MALTELRIASRRSQLAMVQTNWVKAELEKAHPGLKITVEAMATQGDKILDVALAKIGDKGLFTKELEAQMLVDRADIAVHSLKDLPTNLPEGLMLGCITEREDPADALVVNAKNQAYKLDTLPEGSIVGTSSLRRLAQLRHHYPHLIFKDVRGNVITRLEKLDSGDYDCLILAAAGLGRLGFGDRIHQLIPGDISLHAVGQGALGIECVEGKPEVLEAIKVLEHTPTSQRCLAERAFLRELEGGCQVPIGVNTRFEGDQLILTGMVASLDGKRLIRDQASGAASDAEAIGISLANTLKGQGAGEILKEIFDTVRPEA
;
A
#
# COMPACT_ATOMS: atom_id res chain seq x y z
N MET A 1 29.97 -16.41 -6.91
CA MET A 1 29.57 -17.22 -8.10
C MET A 1 28.35 -16.55 -8.70
N ALA A 2 28.13 -16.66 -10.01
CA ALA A 2 26.93 -16.10 -10.62
C ALA A 2 25.69 -16.89 -10.14
N LEU A 3 24.60 -16.22 -9.85
CA LEU A 3 23.33 -16.83 -9.46
C LEU A 3 22.77 -17.62 -10.65
N THR A 4 22.50 -18.91 -10.49
CA THR A 4 21.99 -19.80 -11.55
C THR A 4 20.52 -20.15 -11.39
N GLU A 5 19.98 -20.02 -10.17
CA GLU A 5 18.57 -20.25 -9.84
C GLU A 5 18.09 -19.21 -8.83
N LEU A 6 16.85 -18.76 -8.99
CA LEU A 6 16.16 -17.84 -8.08
C LEU A 6 14.74 -18.33 -7.83
N ARG A 7 14.34 -18.43 -6.56
CA ARG A 7 13.04 -18.92 -6.13
C ARG A 7 12.22 -17.77 -5.58
N ILE A 8 11.04 -17.53 -6.15
CA ILE A 8 10.15 -16.43 -5.76
C ILE A 8 8.94 -17.00 -5.02
N ALA A 9 8.73 -16.57 -3.79
CA ALA A 9 7.46 -16.77 -3.09
C ALA A 9 6.44 -15.71 -3.50
N SER A 10 5.20 -16.11 -3.75
CA SER A 10 4.12 -15.20 -4.14
C SER A 10 2.79 -15.59 -3.50
N ARG A 11 1.93 -14.59 -3.27
CA ARG A 11 0.50 -14.88 -3.01
C ARG A 11 -0.16 -15.38 -4.28
N ARG A 12 -1.18 -16.24 -4.10
CA ARG A 12 -1.94 -16.81 -5.22
C ARG A 12 -2.98 -15.86 -5.83
N SER A 13 -3.22 -14.69 -5.22
CA SER A 13 -4.18 -13.72 -5.75
C SER A 13 -3.76 -13.25 -7.14
N GLN A 14 -4.74 -12.96 -8.01
CA GLN A 14 -4.46 -12.57 -9.41
C GLN A 14 -3.54 -11.34 -9.48
N LEU A 15 -3.77 -10.32 -8.65
CA LEU A 15 -2.90 -9.14 -8.62
C LEU A 15 -1.47 -9.49 -8.22
N ALA A 16 -1.28 -10.31 -7.18
CA ALA A 16 0.05 -10.74 -6.75
C ALA A 16 0.77 -11.53 -7.85
N MET A 17 0.06 -12.43 -8.55
CA MET A 17 0.63 -13.19 -9.66
C MET A 17 1.03 -12.30 -10.84
N VAL A 18 0.24 -11.30 -11.18
CA VAL A 18 0.60 -10.31 -12.22
C VAL A 18 1.88 -9.56 -11.82
N GLN A 19 1.98 -9.11 -10.57
CA GLN A 19 3.17 -8.42 -10.05
C GLN A 19 4.40 -9.33 -10.05
N THR A 20 4.26 -10.55 -9.55
CA THR A 20 5.35 -11.54 -9.51
C THR A 20 5.83 -11.93 -10.90
N ASN A 21 4.92 -12.16 -11.83
CA ASN A 21 5.26 -12.50 -13.21
C ASN A 21 5.97 -11.35 -13.94
N TRP A 22 5.59 -10.10 -13.65
CA TRP A 22 6.30 -8.93 -14.16
C TRP A 22 7.75 -8.90 -13.62
N VAL A 23 7.95 -9.05 -12.30
CA VAL A 23 9.29 -9.11 -11.69
C VAL A 23 10.11 -10.25 -12.29
N LYS A 24 9.54 -11.44 -12.43
CA LYS A 24 10.18 -12.59 -13.06
C LYS A 24 10.64 -12.26 -14.48
N ALA A 25 9.77 -11.72 -15.30
CA ALA A 25 10.07 -11.38 -16.69
C ALA A 25 11.21 -10.35 -16.81
N GLU A 26 11.22 -9.31 -15.97
CA GLU A 26 12.29 -8.31 -15.97
C GLU A 26 13.63 -8.91 -15.51
N LEU A 27 13.63 -9.80 -14.52
CA LEU A 27 14.82 -10.49 -14.06
C LEU A 27 15.36 -11.48 -15.11
N GLU A 28 14.50 -12.25 -15.79
CA GLU A 28 14.90 -13.16 -16.89
C GLU A 28 15.49 -12.38 -18.06
N LYS A 29 14.97 -11.20 -18.35
CA LYS A 29 15.50 -10.29 -19.38
C LYS A 29 16.86 -9.73 -19.01
N ALA A 30 17.05 -9.35 -17.75
CA ALA A 30 18.32 -8.79 -17.27
C ALA A 30 19.42 -9.82 -17.07
N HIS A 31 19.04 -11.06 -16.74
CA HIS A 31 19.95 -12.17 -16.44
C HIS A 31 19.68 -13.39 -17.34
N PRO A 32 20.09 -13.35 -18.62
CA PRO A 32 19.91 -14.50 -19.52
C PRO A 32 20.54 -15.77 -18.95
N GLY A 33 19.74 -16.83 -18.82
CA GLY A 33 20.18 -18.11 -18.26
C GLY A 33 19.90 -18.28 -16.76
N LEU A 34 19.45 -17.27 -16.06
CA LEU A 34 18.95 -17.42 -14.68
C LEU A 34 17.63 -18.19 -14.69
N LYS A 35 17.60 -19.33 -14.03
CA LYS A 35 16.37 -20.13 -13.87
C LYS A 35 15.52 -19.53 -12.75
N ILE A 36 14.31 -19.06 -13.05
CA ILE A 36 13.42 -18.46 -12.05
C ILE A 36 12.18 -19.32 -11.86
N THR A 37 11.95 -19.77 -10.64
CA THR A 37 10.77 -20.52 -10.24
C THR A 37 9.87 -19.68 -9.34
N VAL A 38 8.54 -19.87 -9.45
CA VAL A 38 7.56 -19.15 -8.63
C VAL A 38 6.73 -20.17 -7.86
N GLU A 39 6.69 -20.03 -6.55
CA GLU A 39 5.81 -20.79 -5.67
C GLU A 39 4.68 -19.90 -5.17
N ALA A 40 3.46 -20.19 -5.61
CA ALA A 40 2.26 -19.43 -5.27
C ALA A 40 1.48 -20.09 -4.14
N MET A 41 1.25 -19.33 -3.06
CA MET A 41 0.55 -19.84 -1.87
C MET A 41 -0.60 -18.92 -1.43
N ALA A 42 -1.55 -19.46 -0.69
CA ALA A 42 -2.62 -18.69 -0.07
C ALA A 42 -2.18 -18.24 1.33
N THR A 43 -2.38 -16.98 1.63
CA THR A 43 -2.10 -16.41 2.96
C THR A 43 -3.34 -16.39 3.84
N GLN A 44 -3.17 -16.17 5.15
CA GLN A 44 -4.29 -16.02 6.08
C GLN A 44 -5.21 -14.86 5.66
N GLY A 45 -4.62 -13.75 5.20
CA GLY A 45 -5.37 -12.60 4.72
C GLY A 45 -6.25 -12.88 3.50
N ASP A 46 -5.87 -13.86 2.67
CA ASP A 46 -6.68 -14.31 1.53
C ASP A 46 -7.89 -15.17 1.97
N LYS A 47 -7.83 -15.80 3.13
CA LYS A 47 -8.86 -16.71 3.67
C LYS A 47 -9.89 -15.99 4.53
N ILE A 48 -9.50 -14.94 5.25
CA ILE A 48 -10.38 -14.24 6.20
C ILE A 48 -11.11 -13.11 5.46
N LEU A 49 -12.36 -13.35 5.09
CA LEU A 49 -13.19 -12.39 4.35
C LEU A 49 -14.28 -11.76 5.20
N ASP A 50 -14.61 -12.35 6.38
CA ASP A 50 -15.78 -12.00 7.17
C ASP A 50 -15.51 -10.96 8.27
N VAL A 51 -14.24 -10.68 8.57
CA VAL A 51 -13.86 -9.75 9.64
C VAL A 51 -13.12 -8.55 9.03
N ALA A 52 -13.46 -7.33 9.47
CA ALA A 52 -12.77 -6.12 9.02
C ALA A 52 -11.27 -6.20 9.34
N LEU A 53 -10.40 -5.81 8.39
CA LEU A 53 -8.93 -5.85 8.55
C LEU A 53 -8.47 -5.14 9.83
N ALA A 54 -9.13 -4.02 10.18
CA ALA A 54 -8.86 -3.27 11.39
C ALA A 54 -9.01 -4.07 12.70
N LYS A 55 -9.82 -5.15 12.69
CA LYS A 55 -10.06 -5.99 13.87
C LYS A 55 -9.13 -7.21 13.98
N ILE A 56 -8.46 -7.59 12.90
CA ILE A 56 -7.67 -8.84 12.85
C ILE A 56 -6.23 -8.60 13.33
N GLY A 57 -5.78 -7.35 13.35
CA GLY A 57 -4.36 -7.02 13.54
C GLY A 57 -3.60 -7.12 12.21
N ASP A 58 -2.66 -6.22 12.01
CA ASP A 58 -2.03 -5.98 10.70
C ASP A 58 -0.67 -6.66 10.52
N LYS A 59 -0.11 -7.23 11.57
CA LYS A 59 1.27 -7.72 11.52
C LYS A 59 1.38 -8.99 10.67
N GLY A 60 1.70 -8.78 9.37
CA GLY A 60 2.07 -9.86 8.46
C GLY A 60 0.93 -10.74 7.98
N LEU A 61 -0.32 -10.25 7.93
CA LEU A 61 -1.49 -11.03 7.48
C LEU A 61 -1.35 -11.57 6.05
N PHE A 62 -0.56 -10.88 5.22
CA PHE A 62 -0.32 -11.22 3.82
C PHE A 62 1.12 -11.61 3.51
N THR A 63 2.01 -11.61 4.50
CA THR A 63 3.46 -11.82 4.29
C THR A 63 4.01 -13.03 5.03
N LYS A 64 3.47 -13.40 6.19
CA LYS A 64 4.02 -14.44 7.07
C LYS A 64 4.29 -15.78 6.40
N GLU A 65 3.40 -16.23 5.52
CA GLU A 65 3.58 -17.50 4.83
C GLU A 65 4.74 -17.43 3.83
N LEU A 66 4.93 -16.28 3.18
CA LEU A 66 6.03 -16.04 2.25
C LEU A 66 7.36 -15.91 3.02
N GLU A 67 7.36 -15.10 4.08
CA GLU A 67 8.48 -14.91 4.98
C GLU A 67 8.96 -16.26 5.56
N ALA A 68 8.03 -17.11 5.99
CA ALA A 68 8.35 -18.46 6.48
C ALA A 68 9.06 -19.33 5.43
N GLN A 69 8.69 -19.24 4.13
CA GLN A 69 9.40 -19.98 3.08
C GLN A 69 10.82 -19.45 2.86
N MET A 70 11.02 -18.15 2.95
CA MET A 70 12.35 -17.53 2.83
C MET A 70 13.26 -17.90 4.01
N LEU A 71 12.75 -17.85 5.24
CA LEU A 71 13.51 -18.20 6.45
C LEU A 71 13.93 -19.67 6.54
N VAL A 72 13.19 -20.59 5.88
CA VAL A 72 13.57 -22.01 5.81
C VAL A 72 14.27 -22.36 4.50
N ASP A 73 14.79 -21.39 3.78
CA ASP A 73 15.53 -21.53 2.51
C ASP A 73 14.76 -22.28 1.40
N ARG A 74 13.46 -22.06 1.32
CA ARG A 74 12.62 -22.56 0.20
C ARG A 74 12.35 -21.51 -0.86
N ALA A 75 12.49 -20.24 -0.50
CA ALA A 75 12.44 -19.11 -1.41
C ALA A 75 13.58 -18.13 -1.12
N ASP A 76 14.01 -17.39 -2.13
CA ASP A 76 15.11 -16.42 -2.02
C ASP A 76 14.55 -15.00 -1.91
N ILE A 77 13.42 -14.75 -2.59
CA ILE A 77 12.73 -13.46 -2.58
C ILE A 77 11.22 -13.64 -2.50
N ALA A 78 10.53 -12.57 -2.06
CA ALA A 78 9.08 -12.44 -2.18
C ALA A 78 8.72 -11.08 -2.81
N VAL A 79 7.64 -11.08 -3.61
CA VAL A 79 7.14 -9.87 -4.30
C VAL A 79 5.89 -9.37 -3.61
N HIS A 80 5.90 -8.10 -3.21
CA HIS A 80 4.79 -7.46 -2.50
C HIS A 80 4.34 -6.18 -3.18
N SER A 81 3.04 -5.88 -3.14
CA SER A 81 2.64 -4.48 -3.16
C SER A 81 3.25 -3.82 -1.93
N LEU A 82 4.12 -2.81 -2.10
CA LEU A 82 4.93 -2.27 -1.00
C LEU A 82 4.09 -1.74 0.16
N LYS A 83 2.88 -1.25 -0.11
CA LYS A 83 1.94 -0.78 0.90
C LYS A 83 1.44 -1.87 1.86
N ASP A 84 1.53 -3.15 1.45
CA ASP A 84 1.07 -4.30 2.23
C ASP A 84 2.23 -4.93 3.02
N LEU A 85 3.48 -4.50 2.78
CA LEU A 85 4.68 -4.97 3.46
C LEU A 85 4.93 -4.16 4.75
N PRO A 86 4.98 -4.80 5.93
CA PRO A 86 5.27 -4.14 7.19
C PRO A 86 6.54 -3.28 7.13
N THR A 87 6.58 -2.17 7.88
CA THR A 87 7.77 -1.31 7.94
C THR A 87 8.92 -1.92 8.74
N ASN A 88 8.61 -2.82 9.67
CA ASN A 88 9.58 -3.65 10.39
C ASN A 88 9.42 -5.09 9.90
N LEU A 89 10.48 -5.64 9.33
CA LEU A 89 10.52 -7.01 8.83
C LEU A 89 11.03 -7.97 9.91
N PRO A 90 10.74 -9.28 9.78
CA PRO A 90 11.35 -10.30 10.63
C PRO A 90 12.87 -10.31 10.52
N GLU A 91 13.55 -10.71 11.61
CA GLU A 91 14.99 -10.91 11.62
C GLU A 91 15.41 -11.91 10.52
N GLY A 92 16.46 -11.60 9.80
CA GLY A 92 16.95 -12.38 8.65
C GLY A 92 16.32 -12.05 7.31
N LEU A 93 15.37 -11.09 7.27
CA LEU A 93 14.74 -10.61 6.04
C LEU A 93 14.93 -9.10 5.88
N MET A 94 15.07 -8.65 4.64
CA MET A 94 15.23 -7.24 4.32
C MET A 94 14.44 -6.84 3.06
N LEU A 95 14.11 -5.57 2.95
CA LEU A 95 13.62 -4.97 1.72
C LEU A 95 14.82 -4.73 0.80
N GLY A 96 15.02 -5.61 -0.17
CA GLY A 96 16.19 -5.61 -1.03
C GLY A 96 16.08 -4.70 -2.25
N CYS A 97 14.84 -4.41 -2.70
CA CYS A 97 14.61 -3.58 -3.88
C CYS A 97 13.23 -2.94 -3.86
N ILE A 98 13.12 -1.71 -4.37
CA ILE A 98 11.84 -1.02 -4.63
C ILE A 98 11.80 -0.64 -6.11
N THR A 99 10.81 -1.16 -6.83
CA THR A 99 10.66 -0.94 -8.26
C THR A 99 10.10 0.44 -8.60
N GLU A 100 10.16 0.84 -9.85
CA GLU A 100 9.48 2.04 -10.34
C GLU A 100 7.99 2.01 -9.93
N ARG A 101 7.51 3.17 -9.48
CA ARG A 101 6.17 3.34 -8.91
C ARG A 101 5.16 3.64 -9.99
N GLU A 102 4.09 2.87 -10.04
CA GLU A 102 2.87 3.24 -10.74
C GLU A 102 2.16 4.41 -10.04
N ASP A 103 1.16 5.01 -10.71
CA ASP A 103 0.38 6.11 -10.12
C ASP A 103 -0.14 5.75 -8.71
N PRO A 104 0.30 6.45 -7.66
CA PRO A 104 -0.09 6.15 -6.29
C PRO A 104 -1.50 6.64 -5.94
N ALA A 105 -2.19 7.35 -6.85
CA ALA A 105 -3.50 7.92 -6.57
C ALA A 105 -4.54 6.86 -6.21
N ASP A 106 -5.50 7.27 -5.41
CA ASP A 106 -6.77 6.55 -5.29
C ASP A 106 -7.66 6.87 -6.48
N ALA A 107 -8.47 5.91 -6.90
CA ALA A 107 -9.37 6.02 -8.04
C ALA A 107 -10.81 5.83 -7.61
N LEU A 108 -11.69 6.70 -8.10
CA LEU A 108 -13.13 6.51 -8.09
C LEU A 108 -13.51 5.57 -9.24
N VAL A 109 -14.23 4.51 -8.90
CA VAL A 109 -14.86 3.59 -9.86
C VAL A 109 -16.35 3.64 -9.61
N VAL A 110 -17.14 4.03 -10.59
CA VAL A 110 -18.59 4.20 -10.44
C VAL A 110 -19.37 3.02 -11.01
N ASN A 111 -20.56 2.78 -10.45
CA ASN A 111 -21.55 1.91 -11.06
C ASN A 111 -22.03 2.52 -12.41
N ALA A 112 -22.45 1.68 -13.34
CA ALA A 112 -22.92 2.10 -14.66
C ALA A 112 -24.04 3.17 -14.60
N LYS A 113 -24.85 3.17 -13.56
CA LYS A 113 -25.92 4.16 -13.35
C LYS A 113 -25.39 5.55 -12.98
N ASN A 114 -24.17 5.64 -12.48
CA ASN A 114 -23.59 6.85 -11.89
C ASN A 114 -22.48 7.48 -12.75
N GLN A 115 -22.41 7.12 -14.04
CA GLN A 115 -21.38 7.60 -14.97
C GLN A 115 -21.36 9.13 -15.17
N ALA A 116 -22.46 9.81 -14.88
CA ALA A 116 -22.54 11.27 -14.97
C ALA A 116 -21.91 12.00 -13.78
N TYR A 117 -21.64 11.30 -12.67
CA TYR A 117 -21.20 11.92 -11.41
C TYR A 117 -19.70 11.75 -11.21
N LYS A 118 -19.06 12.79 -10.72
CA LYS A 118 -17.73 12.76 -10.11
C LYS A 118 -17.86 12.68 -8.60
N LEU A 119 -16.76 12.53 -7.88
CA LEU A 119 -16.74 12.38 -6.42
C LEU A 119 -17.44 13.56 -5.71
N ASP A 120 -17.22 14.78 -6.19
CA ASP A 120 -17.78 16.03 -5.66
C ASP A 120 -19.26 16.27 -6.04
N THR A 121 -19.76 15.53 -7.02
CA THR A 121 -21.15 15.66 -7.53
C THR A 121 -22.01 14.44 -7.25
N LEU A 122 -21.50 13.46 -6.50
CA LEU A 122 -22.30 12.30 -6.07
C LEU A 122 -23.50 12.78 -5.25
N PRO A 123 -24.71 12.27 -5.52
CA PRO A 123 -25.90 12.62 -4.77
C PRO A 123 -25.76 12.34 -3.28
N GLU A 124 -26.50 13.08 -2.45
CA GLU A 124 -26.60 12.82 -1.01
C GLU A 124 -27.08 11.39 -0.78
N GLY A 125 -26.43 10.71 0.19
CA GLY A 125 -26.75 9.32 0.52
C GLY A 125 -26.16 8.28 -0.42
N SER A 126 -25.37 8.68 -1.45
CA SER A 126 -24.66 7.71 -2.30
C SER A 126 -23.75 6.79 -1.48
N ILE A 127 -23.79 5.50 -1.82
CA ILE A 127 -23.06 4.45 -1.11
C ILE A 127 -21.67 4.28 -1.70
N VAL A 128 -20.64 4.64 -0.92
CA VAL A 128 -19.23 4.54 -1.27
C VAL A 128 -18.60 3.32 -0.61
N GLY A 129 -18.10 2.38 -1.41
CA GLY A 129 -17.44 1.17 -0.91
C GLY A 129 -15.95 1.37 -0.66
N THR A 130 -15.51 1.26 0.59
CA THR A 130 -14.10 1.20 0.98
C THR A 130 -13.92 0.55 2.35
N SER A 131 -12.91 -0.33 2.48
CA SER A 131 -12.47 -0.90 3.77
C SER A 131 -11.24 -0.20 4.34
N SER A 132 -10.71 0.81 3.64
CA SER A 132 -9.52 1.53 4.07
C SER A 132 -9.89 2.66 5.03
N LEU A 133 -9.44 2.57 6.27
CA LEU A 133 -9.66 3.62 7.27
C LEU A 133 -9.06 4.97 6.84
N ARG A 134 -7.93 4.93 6.12
CA ARG A 134 -7.30 6.11 5.53
C ARG A 134 -8.22 6.81 4.53
N ARG A 135 -8.81 6.05 3.60
CA ARG A 135 -9.76 6.59 2.62
C ARG A 135 -11.02 7.10 3.30
N LEU A 136 -11.58 6.26 4.17
CA LEU A 136 -12.79 6.57 4.92
C LEU A 136 -12.68 7.89 5.66
N ALA A 137 -11.61 8.10 6.44
CA ALA A 137 -11.43 9.30 7.25
C ALA A 137 -11.32 10.56 6.38
N GLN A 138 -10.52 10.52 5.32
CA GLN A 138 -10.33 11.66 4.41
C GLN A 138 -11.62 11.99 3.64
N LEU A 139 -12.30 10.97 3.12
CA LEU A 139 -13.53 11.19 2.34
C LEU A 139 -14.70 11.62 3.22
N ARG A 140 -14.80 11.14 4.45
CA ARG A 140 -15.78 11.66 5.43
C ARG A 140 -15.54 13.13 5.78
N HIS A 141 -14.28 13.54 5.83
CA HIS A 141 -13.92 14.93 6.08
C HIS A 141 -14.42 15.85 4.95
N HIS A 142 -14.21 15.45 3.70
CA HIS A 142 -14.56 16.26 2.53
C HIS A 142 -16.03 16.09 2.09
N TYR A 143 -16.61 14.91 2.28
CA TYR A 143 -17.93 14.52 1.76
C TYR A 143 -18.79 13.88 2.86
N PRO A 144 -19.17 14.63 3.91
CA PRO A 144 -19.93 14.09 5.04
C PRO A 144 -21.36 13.64 4.68
N HIS A 145 -21.88 14.03 3.52
CA HIS A 145 -23.18 13.66 3.00
C HIS A 145 -23.21 12.26 2.35
N LEU A 146 -22.04 11.63 2.13
CA LEU A 146 -21.95 10.30 1.53
C LEU A 146 -22.04 9.20 2.61
N ILE A 147 -22.56 8.04 2.20
CA ILE A 147 -22.65 6.85 3.06
C ILE A 147 -21.49 5.92 2.73
N PHE A 148 -20.64 5.61 3.71
CA PHE A 148 -19.51 4.71 3.52
C PHE A 148 -19.84 3.32 4.06
N LYS A 149 -19.63 2.30 3.21
CA LYS A 149 -19.79 0.89 3.57
C LYS A 149 -18.50 0.11 3.31
N ASP A 150 -18.23 -0.85 4.17
CA ASP A 150 -17.12 -1.78 4.00
C ASP A 150 -17.31 -2.64 2.75
N VAL A 151 -16.22 -2.84 1.99
CA VAL A 151 -16.19 -3.72 0.81
C VAL A 151 -14.98 -4.64 0.90
N ARG A 152 -15.23 -5.95 0.97
CA ARG A 152 -14.21 -6.99 1.12
C ARG A 152 -14.07 -7.82 -0.16
N GLY A 153 -12.92 -8.50 -0.26
CA GLY A 153 -12.54 -9.29 -1.41
C GLY A 153 -11.35 -8.69 -2.17
N ASN A 154 -10.87 -9.39 -3.20
CA ASN A 154 -9.89 -8.88 -4.14
C ASN A 154 -10.52 -7.81 -5.06
N VAL A 155 -9.73 -7.20 -5.94
CA VAL A 155 -10.21 -6.13 -6.84
C VAL A 155 -11.39 -6.60 -7.70
N ILE A 156 -11.32 -7.82 -8.25
CA ILE A 156 -12.36 -8.36 -9.12
C ILE A 156 -13.68 -8.53 -8.35
N THR A 157 -13.63 -9.19 -7.20
CA THR A 157 -14.80 -9.38 -6.34
C THR A 157 -15.45 -8.06 -5.94
N ARG A 158 -14.64 -7.01 -5.71
CA ARG A 158 -15.18 -5.66 -5.40
C ARG A 158 -15.87 -5.04 -6.60
N LEU A 159 -15.27 -5.18 -7.80
CA LEU A 159 -15.91 -4.71 -9.05
C LEU A 159 -17.22 -5.45 -9.31
N GLU A 160 -17.28 -6.76 -9.09
CA GLU A 160 -18.51 -7.55 -9.21
C GLU A 160 -19.61 -7.03 -8.27
N LYS A 161 -19.27 -6.72 -7.00
CA LYS A 161 -20.20 -6.12 -6.04
C LYS A 161 -20.66 -4.72 -6.44
N LEU A 162 -19.81 -3.92 -7.10
CA LEU A 162 -20.19 -2.64 -7.67
C LEU A 162 -21.18 -2.83 -8.81
N ASP A 163 -20.89 -3.76 -9.71
CA ASP A 163 -21.69 -4.01 -10.91
C ASP A 163 -23.04 -4.65 -10.57
N SER A 164 -23.14 -5.41 -9.47
CA SER A 164 -24.40 -5.92 -8.93
C SER A 164 -25.29 -4.85 -8.27
N GLY A 165 -24.73 -3.66 -8.01
CA GLY A 165 -25.48 -2.54 -7.45
C GLY A 165 -25.45 -2.41 -5.94
N ASP A 166 -24.56 -3.16 -5.24
CA ASP A 166 -24.39 -3.07 -3.79
C ASP A 166 -23.82 -1.70 -3.37
N TYR A 167 -23.16 -1.01 -4.29
CA TYR A 167 -22.50 0.29 -4.11
C TYR A 167 -22.78 1.21 -5.31
N ASP A 168 -22.82 2.51 -5.07
CA ASP A 168 -22.86 3.51 -6.12
C ASP A 168 -21.47 3.75 -6.73
N CYS A 169 -20.44 3.66 -5.89
CA CYS A 169 -19.04 3.72 -6.32
C CYS A 169 -18.12 3.01 -5.32
N LEU A 170 -16.88 2.75 -5.79
CA LEU A 170 -15.78 2.21 -4.99
C LEU A 170 -14.59 3.15 -5.04
N ILE A 171 -13.80 3.15 -3.97
CA ILE A 171 -12.49 3.79 -3.94
C ILE A 171 -11.40 2.71 -3.92
N LEU A 172 -10.63 2.62 -5.01
CA LEU A 172 -9.58 1.63 -5.21
C LEU A 172 -8.24 2.32 -5.50
N ALA A 173 -7.13 1.58 -5.50
CA ALA A 173 -5.84 2.10 -5.93
C ALA A 173 -5.75 2.04 -7.46
N ALA A 174 -5.40 3.14 -8.11
CA ALA A 174 -5.23 3.21 -9.58
C ALA A 174 -4.23 2.18 -10.09
N ALA A 175 -3.07 2.04 -9.42
CA ALA A 175 -2.05 1.05 -9.75
C ALA A 175 -2.59 -0.41 -9.76
N GLY A 176 -3.46 -0.75 -8.80
CA GLY A 176 -4.06 -2.09 -8.76
C GLY A 176 -5.01 -2.37 -9.92
N LEU A 177 -5.80 -1.37 -10.30
CA LEU A 177 -6.69 -1.45 -11.47
C LEU A 177 -5.89 -1.55 -12.77
N GLY A 178 -4.87 -0.71 -12.95
CA GLY A 178 -4.00 -0.71 -14.13
C GLY A 178 -3.31 -2.07 -14.33
N ARG A 179 -2.69 -2.62 -13.29
CA ARG A 179 -2.00 -3.92 -13.34
C ARG A 179 -2.91 -5.09 -13.70
N LEU A 180 -4.18 -5.02 -13.33
CA LEU A 180 -5.17 -6.03 -13.68
C LEU A 180 -5.87 -5.78 -15.03
N GLY A 181 -5.50 -4.74 -15.77
CA GLY A 181 -6.13 -4.38 -17.04
C GLY A 181 -7.48 -3.69 -16.90
N PHE A 182 -7.81 -3.20 -15.71
CA PHE A 182 -9.06 -2.45 -15.44
C PHE A 182 -8.87 -0.93 -15.44
N GLY A 183 -7.86 -0.43 -16.16
CA GLY A 183 -7.62 1.01 -16.28
C GLY A 183 -8.84 1.79 -16.78
N ASP A 184 -9.58 1.22 -17.72
CA ASP A 184 -10.81 1.82 -18.29
C ASP A 184 -11.95 1.96 -17.26
N ARG A 185 -11.86 1.25 -16.11
CA ARG A 185 -12.82 1.39 -15.01
C ARG A 185 -12.52 2.58 -14.12
N ILE A 186 -11.37 3.23 -14.26
CA ILE A 186 -11.02 4.44 -13.52
C ILE A 186 -11.86 5.59 -14.06
N HIS A 187 -12.88 5.98 -13.28
CA HIS A 187 -13.74 7.09 -13.66
C HIS A 187 -13.11 8.45 -13.33
N GLN A 188 -12.39 8.51 -12.19
CA GLN A 188 -11.69 9.71 -11.75
C GLN A 188 -10.50 9.32 -10.87
N LEU A 189 -9.33 9.93 -11.10
CA LEU A 189 -8.25 9.92 -10.11
C LEU A 189 -8.58 10.95 -9.02
N ILE A 190 -8.44 10.54 -7.77
CA ILE A 190 -8.75 11.42 -6.64
C ILE A 190 -7.51 12.28 -6.34
N PRO A 191 -7.65 13.62 -6.37
CA PRO A 191 -6.53 14.51 -6.11
C PRO A 191 -5.95 14.34 -4.70
N GLY A 192 -4.65 14.59 -4.55
CA GLY A 192 -3.93 14.43 -3.29
C GLY A 192 -4.32 15.45 -2.20
N ASP A 193 -5.01 16.53 -2.53
CA ASP A 193 -5.61 17.44 -1.55
C ASP A 193 -6.85 16.83 -0.89
N ILE A 194 -7.57 15.98 -1.60
CA ILE A 194 -8.73 15.22 -1.11
C ILE A 194 -8.31 13.92 -0.43
N SER A 195 -7.44 13.13 -1.07
CA SER A 195 -7.01 11.82 -0.55
C SER A 195 -5.52 11.60 -0.75
N LEU A 196 -4.75 11.75 0.32
CA LEU A 196 -3.37 11.27 0.37
C LEU A 196 -3.34 9.74 0.29
N HIS A 197 -2.44 9.20 -0.50
CA HIS A 197 -2.34 7.75 -0.74
C HIS A 197 -1.73 6.97 0.44
N ALA A 198 -1.78 5.63 0.39
CA ALA A 198 -1.11 4.80 1.37
C ALA A 198 0.41 4.82 1.15
N VAL A 199 1.16 4.66 2.24
CA VAL A 199 2.62 4.49 2.21
C VAL A 199 3.00 3.37 1.23
N GLY A 200 3.87 3.67 0.28
CA GLY A 200 4.33 2.72 -0.74
C GLY A 200 3.27 2.33 -1.79
N GLN A 201 2.09 2.95 -1.82
CA GLN A 201 1.06 2.62 -2.82
C GLN A 201 1.59 2.83 -4.24
N GLY A 202 1.39 1.85 -5.13
CA GLY A 202 1.87 1.86 -6.51
C GLY A 202 3.24 1.21 -6.72
N ALA A 203 4.14 1.19 -5.72
CA ALA A 203 5.42 0.51 -5.80
C ALA A 203 5.32 -0.99 -5.48
N LEU A 204 6.23 -1.79 -6.03
CA LEU A 204 6.50 -3.15 -5.57
C LEU A 204 7.72 -3.12 -4.65
N GLY A 205 7.66 -3.91 -3.59
CA GLY A 205 8.80 -4.21 -2.73
C GLY A 205 9.24 -5.65 -2.94
N ILE A 206 10.53 -5.84 -3.17
CA ILE A 206 11.15 -7.15 -3.25
C ILE A 206 11.82 -7.42 -1.92
N GLU A 207 11.22 -8.30 -1.14
CA GLU A 207 11.79 -8.78 0.11
C GLU A 207 12.75 -9.93 -0.19
N CYS A 208 13.90 -9.97 0.50
CA CYS A 208 14.89 -11.02 0.31
C CYS A 208 15.52 -11.45 1.65
N VAL A 209 16.18 -12.61 1.62
CA VAL A 209 16.94 -13.14 2.77
C VAL A 209 18.22 -12.33 2.95
N GLU A 210 18.50 -11.89 4.17
CA GLU A 210 19.77 -11.26 4.52
C GLU A 210 20.95 -12.23 4.32
N GLY A 211 22.13 -11.68 4.00
CA GLY A 211 23.34 -12.47 3.83
C GLY A 211 23.46 -13.24 2.51
N LYS A 212 22.56 -13.01 1.54
CA LYS A 212 22.63 -13.55 0.18
C LYS A 212 23.01 -12.46 -0.84
N PRO A 213 24.28 -12.02 -0.92
CA PRO A 213 24.69 -10.89 -1.76
C PRO A 213 24.44 -11.13 -3.25
N GLU A 214 24.51 -12.37 -3.72
CA GLU A 214 24.22 -12.74 -5.11
C GLU A 214 22.74 -12.53 -5.48
N VAL A 215 21.82 -12.74 -4.55
CA VAL A 215 20.40 -12.46 -4.73
C VAL A 215 20.17 -10.95 -4.77
N LEU A 216 20.77 -10.24 -3.81
CA LEU A 216 20.64 -8.78 -3.75
C LEU A 216 21.18 -8.10 -5.02
N GLU A 217 22.33 -8.54 -5.53
CA GLU A 217 22.89 -8.02 -6.79
C GLU A 217 21.99 -8.35 -7.99
N ALA A 218 21.38 -9.55 -8.02
CA ALA A 218 20.48 -9.91 -9.11
C ALA A 218 19.21 -9.05 -9.16
N ILE A 219 18.59 -8.74 -8.00
CA ILE A 219 17.36 -7.95 -7.95
C ILE A 219 17.60 -6.44 -8.08
N LYS A 220 18.82 -5.97 -7.90
CA LYS A 220 19.20 -4.55 -7.98
C LYS A 220 18.87 -3.90 -9.32
N VAL A 221 18.83 -4.68 -10.41
CA VAL A 221 18.43 -4.20 -11.74
C VAL A 221 17.01 -3.64 -11.77
N LEU A 222 16.17 -4.00 -10.82
CA LEU A 222 14.79 -3.53 -10.69
C LEU A 222 14.66 -2.28 -9.82
N GLU A 223 15.76 -1.86 -9.18
CA GLU A 223 15.76 -0.72 -8.27
C GLU A 223 15.50 0.58 -9.01
N HIS A 224 14.52 1.34 -8.56
CA HIS A 224 14.26 2.69 -9.05
C HIS A 224 14.54 3.70 -7.94
N THR A 225 15.73 4.28 -7.94
CA THR A 225 16.24 5.16 -6.88
C THR A 225 15.27 6.28 -6.50
N PRO A 226 14.63 7.04 -7.44
CA PRO A 226 13.68 8.08 -7.05
C PRO A 226 12.45 7.52 -6.31
N THR A 227 11.96 6.35 -6.70
CA THR A 227 10.85 5.69 -5.99
C THR A 227 11.29 5.22 -4.61
N SER A 228 12.48 4.64 -4.51
CA SER A 228 13.01 4.17 -3.23
C SER A 228 13.16 5.29 -2.22
N GLN A 229 13.74 6.41 -2.61
CA GLN A 229 13.85 7.59 -1.75
C GLN A 229 12.49 8.07 -1.26
N ARG A 230 11.50 8.17 -2.15
CA ARG A 230 10.11 8.52 -1.79
C ARG A 230 9.52 7.52 -0.81
N CYS A 231 9.60 6.23 -1.12
CA CYS A 231 9.02 5.18 -0.30
C CYS A 231 9.74 5.01 1.05
N LEU A 232 11.04 5.20 1.13
CA LEU A 232 11.80 5.18 2.39
C LEU A 232 11.35 6.31 3.32
N ALA A 233 11.17 7.54 2.80
CA ALA A 233 10.62 8.64 3.58
C ALA A 233 9.19 8.34 4.10
N GLU A 234 8.33 7.81 3.23
CA GLU A 234 6.97 7.42 3.58
C GLU A 234 6.95 6.30 4.63
N ARG A 235 7.83 5.28 4.50
CA ARG A 235 7.91 4.15 5.45
C ARG A 235 8.48 4.59 6.78
N ALA A 236 9.48 5.47 6.81
CA ALA A 236 10.02 6.05 8.05
C ALA A 236 8.96 6.86 8.80
N PHE A 237 8.17 7.67 8.08
CA PHE A 237 7.04 8.39 8.64
C PHE A 237 6.01 7.45 9.28
N LEU A 238 5.61 6.38 8.58
CA LEU A 238 4.65 5.41 9.10
C LEU A 238 5.19 4.65 10.32
N ARG A 239 6.46 4.24 10.26
CA ARG A 239 7.15 3.53 11.34
C ARG A 239 7.23 4.37 12.60
N GLU A 240 7.60 5.65 12.47
CA GLU A 240 7.71 6.58 13.58
C GLU A 240 6.35 6.88 14.24
N LEU A 241 5.25 6.87 13.48
CA LEU A 241 3.89 6.98 14.01
C LEU A 241 3.35 5.67 14.59
N GLU A 242 4.16 4.59 14.61
CA GLU A 242 3.72 3.24 15.00
C GLU A 242 2.49 2.77 14.21
N GLY A 243 2.34 3.30 12.99
CA GLY A 243 1.18 3.10 12.13
C GLY A 243 1.21 1.77 11.40
N GLY A 244 0.05 1.40 10.91
CA GLY A 244 -0.19 0.23 10.05
C GLY A 244 -1.47 0.44 9.27
N CYS A 245 -2.00 -0.62 8.63
CA CYS A 245 -3.25 -0.54 7.86
C CYS A 245 -4.49 -0.21 8.72
N GLN A 246 -4.35 -0.21 10.05
CA GLN A 246 -5.43 0.02 11.03
C GLN A 246 -5.59 1.48 11.43
N VAL A 247 -4.75 2.38 10.92
CA VAL A 247 -4.80 3.80 11.27
C VAL A 247 -4.98 4.66 10.02
N PRO A 248 -5.73 5.75 10.12
CA PRO A 248 -5.97 6.66 8.99
C PRO A 248 -4.77 7.59 8.78
N ILE A 249 -3.69 7.03 8.25
CA ILE A 249 -2.47 7.71 7.86
C ILE A 249 -2.39 7.76 6.34
N GLY A 250 -2.14 8.94 5.77
CA GLY A 250 -1.95 9.17 4.35
C GLY A 250 -0.68 9.95 4.08
N VAL A 251 -0.11 9.74 2.89
CA VAL A 251 1.12 10.41 2.46
C VAL A 251 1.04 10.84 1.00
N ASN A 252 1.87 11.79 0.64
CA ASN A 252 2.24 12.10 -0.74
C ASN A 252 3.69 12.56 -0.77
N THR A 253 4.41 12.16 -1.79
CA THR A 253 5.80 12.57 -2.00
C THR A 253 6.00 13.10 -3.41
N ARG A 254 6.81 14.14 -3.55
CA ARG A 254 7.22 14.70 -4.83
C ARG A 254 8.64 15.23 -4.74
N PHE A 255 9.27 15.40 -5.88
CA PHE A 255 10.52 16.13 -6.00
C PHE A 255 10.25 17.57 -6.47
N GLU A 256 10.98 18.50 -5.88
CA GLU A 256 11.12 19.88 -6.36
C GLU A 256 12.63 20.17 -6.51
N GLY A 257 13.12 20.06 -7.74
CA GLY A 257 14.58 19.98 -7.98
C GLY A 257 15.18 18.79 -7.24
N ASP A 258 16.21 19.03 -6.44
CA ASP A 258 16.91 18.01 -5.65
C ASP A 258 16.28 17.76 -4.27
N GLN A 259 15.20 18.48 -3.95
CA GLN A 259 14.50 18.33 -2.68
C GLN A 259 13.39 17.30 -2.77
N LEU A 260 13.38 16.36 -1.84
CA LEU A 260 12.26 15.46 -1.60
C LEU A 260 11.29 16.15 -0.63
N ILE A 261 10.04 16.30 -1.04
CA ILE A 261 8.96 16.84 -0.20
C ILE A 261 8.03 15.69 0.15
N LEU A 262 7.83 15.48 1.44
CA LEU A 262 6.86 14.55 2.00
C LEU A 262 5.73 15.33 2.65
N THR A 263 4.51 15.10 2.19
CA THR A 263 3.28 15.51 2.88
C THR A 263 2.72 14.31 3.61
N GLY A 264 2.36 14.46 4.86
CA GLY A 264 1.74 13.42 5.67
C GLY A 264 0.48 13.91 6.37
N MET A 265 -0.42 12.99 6.69
CA MET A 265 -1.59 13.29 7.50
C MET A 265 -1.93 12.14 8.44
N VAL A 266 -2.57 12.50 9.56
CA VAL A 266 -3.25 11.60 10.50
C VAL A 266 -4.66 12.13 10.71
N ALA A 267 -5.69 11.27 10.67
CA ALA A 267 -7.06 11.67 10.90
C ALA A 267 -7.76 10.79 11.95
N SER A 268 -8.82 11.29 12.56
CA SER A 268 -9.75 10.48 13.36
C SER A 268 -10.64 9.63 12.45
N LEU A 269 -11.15 8.49 12.96
CA LEU A 269 -11.98 7.55 12.18
C LEU A 269 -13.28 8.19 11.66
N ASP A 270 -13.77 9.21 12.34
CA ASP A 270 -14.97 9.95 11.94
C ASP A 270 -14.68 11.08 10.95
N GLY A 271 -13.38 11.35 10.65
CA GLY A 271 -12.93 12.40 9.74
C GLY A 271 -13.03 13.83 10.30
N LYS A 272 -13.45 14.03 11.56
CA LYS A 272 -13.61 15.37 12.12
C LYS A 272 -12.31 16.05 12.47
N ARG A 273 -11.31 15.28 12.94
CA ARG A 273 -9.96 15.78 13.19
C ARG A 273 -9.04 15.26 12.08
N LEU A 274 -8.36 16.15 11.39
CA LEU A 274 -7.38 15.86 10.38
C LEU A 274 -6.18 16.78 10.58
N ILE A 275 -5.03 16.19 10.90
CA ILE A 275 -3.76 16.89 11.07
C ILE A 275 -2.90 16.57 9.85
N ARG A 276 -2.42 17.61 9.17
CA ARG A 276 -1.65 17.50 7.93
C ARG A 276 -0.53 18.53 7.92
N ASP A 277 0.66 18.08 7.56
CA ASP A 277 1.82 18.95 7.39
C ASP A 277 2.77 18.37 6.35
N GLN A 278 3.88 19.06 6.08
CA GLN A 278 4.92 18.61 5.16
C GLN A 278 6.33 18.87 5.72
N ALA A 279 7.26 18.02 5.32
CA ALA A 279 8.69 18.21 5.53
C ALA A 279 9.42 18.02 4.21
N SER A 280 10.60 18.66 4.09
CA SER A 280 11.43 18.55 2.91
C SER A 280 12.91 18.51 3.28
N GLY A 281 13.72 17.94 2.38
CA GLY A 281 15.16 17.84 2.55
C GLY A 281 15.82 17.18 1.35
N ALA A 282 17.12 16.95 1.44
CA ALA A 282 17.84 16.21 0.41
C ALA A 282 17.28 14.78 0.32
N ALA A 283 17.16 14.25 -0.91
CA ALA A 283 16.62 12.90 -1.12
C ALA A 283 17.49 11.78 -0.49
N SER A 284 18.79 12.05 -0.25
CA SER A 284 19.68 11.18 0.52
C SER A 284 19.21 10.98 1.97
N ASP A 285 18.48 11.95 2.52
CA ASP A 285 18.05 11.99 3.91
C ASP A 285 16.59 11.57 4.08
N ALA A 286 16.09 10.76 3.13
CA ALA A 286 14.69 10.37 3.01
C ALA A 286 14.06 9.88 4.34
N GLU A 287 14.74 9.01 5.08
CA GLU A 287 14.23 8.51 6.37
C GLU A 287 14.15 9.63 7.43
N ALA A 288 15.15 10.52 7.48
CA ALA A 288 15.15 11.64 8.41
C ALA A 288 13.98 12.61 8.14
N ILE A 289 13.63 12.84 6.85
CA ILE A 289 12.46 13.62 6.46
C ILE A 289 11.19 12.98 7.01
N GLY A 290 11.04 11.66 6.87
CA GLY A 290 9.89 10.92 7.39
C GLY A 290 9.74 11.03 8.91
N ILE A 291 10.83 10.81 9.64
CA ILE A 291 10.88 10.91 11.11
C ILE A 291 10.55 12.34 11.56
N SER A 292 11.15 13.35 10.92
CA SER A 292 10.90 14.76 11.24
C SER A 292 9.44 15.11 11.10
N LEU A 293 8.79 14.74 9.98
CA LEU A 293 7.38 15.00 9.76
C LEU A 293 6.49 14.28 10.79
N ALA A 294 6.79 13.03 11.11
CA ALA A 294 6.05 12.28 12.12
C ALA A 294 6.07 12.99 13.48
N ASN A 295 7.24 13.45 13.92
CA ASN A 295 7.40 14.17 15.17
C ASN A 295 6.67 15.52 15.17
N THR A 296 6.69 16.23 14.05
CA THR A 296 5.90 17.46 13.85
C THR A 296 4.41 17.20 14.05
N LEU A 297 3.86 16.18 13.37
CA LEU A 297 2.44 15.84 13.49
C LEU A 297 2.06 15.33 14.90
N LYS A 298 2.95 14.56 15.56
CA LYS A 298 2.76 14.16 16.97
C LYS A 298 2.62 15.40 17.86
N GLY A 299 3.48 16.41 17.69
CA GLY A 299 3.43 17.68 18.42
C GLY A 299 2.16 18.50 18.15
N GLN A 300 1.52 18.31 17.00
CA GLN A 300 0.27 18.95 16.61
C GLN A 300 -0.99 18.17 17.08
N GLY A 301 -0.84 17.07 17.82
CA GLY A 301 -1.94 16.27 18.37
C GLY A 301 -2.23 14.97 17.64
N ALA A 302 -1.45 14.58 16.61
CA ALA A 302 -1.62 13.30 15.92
C ALA A 302 -1.43 12.11 16.87
N GLY A 303 -0.55 12.23 17.88
CA GLY A 303 -0.32 11.20 18.89
C GLY A 303 -1.59 10.88 19.70
N GLU A 304 -2.40 11.87 20.04
CA GLU A 304 -3.67 11.70 20.75
C GLU A 304 -4.68 10.93 19.88
N ILE A 305 -4.79 11.32 18.60
CA ILE A 305 -5.68 10.63 17.63
C ILE A 305 -5.30 9.15 17.50
N LEU A 306 -4.00 8.87 17.34
CA LEU A 306 -3.49 7.50 17.21
C LEU A 306 -3.76 6.69 18.48
N LYS A 307 -3.52 7.26 19.66
CA LYS A 307 -3.78 6.60 20.95
C LYS A 307 -5.26 6.23 21.08
N GLU A 308 -6.19 7.15 20.82
CA GLU A 308 -7.62 6.87 20.86
C GLU A 308 -8.03 5.72 19.91
N ILE A 309 -7.41 5.64 18.73
CA ILE A 309 -7.67 4.57 17.77
C ILE A 309 -7.12 3.24 18.30
N PHE A 310 -5.89 3.22 18.82
CA PHE A 310 -5.28 2.00 19.37
C PHE A 310 -6.06 1.47 20.58
N ASP A 311 -6.51 2.33 21.47
CA ASP A 311 -7.34 1.97 22.62
C ASP A 311 -8.70 1.37 22.17
N THR A 312 -9.24 1.83 21.05
CA THR A 312 -10.49 1.29 20.49
C THR A 312 -10.30 -0.05 19.75
N VAL A 313 -9.19 -0.20 19.05
CA VAL A 313 -8.89 -1.39 18.22
C VAL A 313 -8.24 -2.51 19.03
N ARG A 314 -7.53 -2.17 20.10
CA ARG A 314 -6.90 -3.10 21.06
C ARG A 314 -7.48 -2.84 22.44
N PRO A 315 -8.75 -3.23 22.73
CA PRO A 315 -9.19 -3.22 24.11
C PRO A 315 -8.23 -4.12 24.91
N GLU A 316 -7.75 -3.63 26.05
CA GLU A 316 -6.81 -4.31 26.92
C GLU A 316 -7.27 -5.76 27.14
N ALA A 317 -6.31 -6.71 26.97
CA ALA A 317 -6.50 -8.12 27.21
C ALA A 317 -6.52 -8.41 28.72
#